data_d157e1d39da7937daa38040175ce92e4
#
_entry.id   d157e1d39da7937daa38040175ce92e4
#
_cell.length_a   1.000
_cell.length_b   1.000
_cell.length_c   1.000
_cell.angle_alpha   90.00
_cell.angle_beta   90.00
_cell.angle_gamma   90.00
#
_symmetry.space_group_name_H-M   'P 1'
#
loop_
_entity.id
_entity.type
_entity.pdbx_description
1 polymer ?
#
loop_
_entity_poly.entity_id
_entity_poly.type
_entity_poly.pdbx_seq_one_letter_code
_entity_poly.pdbx_strand_id
1 'polypeptide(L)'
;MKLIVVTAPTFFVEEDKIITALFEEGLDILHLRKPETPAMYSERLLTLKPEKYHRRIVTHEHFYLKEEFDLMGIHLNTRNPHEPHDYSGHVSYTCHSVEEVKSKKHFYDYVFMSPVYDCISKEGILSGYTPEELRAAGKERIIDTKVMALGGITPDNILEIKDFGFGGAVVLGDLWNKFNVCTDRDYLGVI
;
A
#
# COMPACT_ATOMS: atom_id res chain seq x y z
N MET A 1 8.81 5.62 11.79
CA MET A 1 7.54 5.25 11.12
C MET A 1 7.81 5.28 9.62
N LYS A 2 7.42 4.25 8.87
CA LYS A 2 7.63 4.17 7.41
C LYS A 2 6.59 4.97 6.66
N LEU A 3 6.99 5.63 5.58
CA LEU A 3 6.08 6.22 4.60
C LEU A 3 5.97 5.27 3.40
N ILE A 4 4.75 4.86 3.09
CA ILE A 4 4.43 3.94 2.00
C ILE A 4 3.45 4.64 1.05
N VAL A 5 3.69 4.52 -0.25
CA VAL A 5 2.75 4.98 -1.27
C VAL A 5 2.25 3.78 -2.07
N VAL A 6 0.94 3.69 -2.27
CA VAL A 6 0.34 2.78 -3.25
C VAL A 6 0.13 3.55 -4.55
N THR A 7 0.50 2.99 -5.70
CA THR A 7 0.30 3.64 -7.00
C THR A 7 -1.20 3.85 -7.29
N ALA A 8 -1.50 4.84 -8.12
CA ALA A 8 -2.84 4.95 -8.71
C ALA A 8 -3.21 3.65 -9.44
N PRO A 9 -4.51 3.27 -9.48
CA PRO A 9 -4.93 2.01 -10.11
C PRO A 9 -4.71 1.98 -11.63
N THR A 10 -4.66 3.15 -12.27
CA THR A 10 -4.41 3.32 -13.69
C THR A 10 -3.04 3.92 -13.95
N PHE A 11 -2.47 3.64 -15.12
CA PHE A 11 -1.27 4.32 -15.58
C PHE A 11 -1.61 5.69 -16.14
N PHE A 12 -0.72 6.65 -15.96
CA PHE A 12 -0.87 8.00 -16.49
C PHE A 12 0.49 8.58 -16.91
N VAL A 13 0.45 9.65 -17.68
CA VAL A 13 1.66 10.30 -18.22
C VAL A 13 2.51 10.86 -17.07
N GLU A 14 3.82 10.63 -17.12
CA GLU A 14 4.81 11.06 -16.12
C GLU A 14 4.73 10.37 -14.73
N GLU A 15 3.91 9.34 -14.58
CA GLU A 15 3.87 8.56 -13.33
C GLU A 15 5.27 8.09 -12.92
N ASP A 16 6.09 7.69 -13.88
CA ASP A 16 7.46 7.28 -13.66
C ASP A 16 8.31 8.39 -13.02
N LYS A 17 8.19 9.62 -13.49
CA LYS A 17 8.92 10.77 -12.94
C LYS A 17 8.46 11.11 -11.53
N ILE A 18 7.14 11.11 -11.29
CA ILE A 18 6.57 11.37 -9.97
C ILE A 18 7.06 10.32 -8.96
N ILE A 19 7.00 9.03 -9.30
CA ILE A 19 7.49 7.96 -8.43
C ILE A 19 8.99 8.13 -8.13
N THR A 20 9.78 8.52 -9.13
CA THR A 20 11.22 8.78 -8.92
C THR A 20 11.44 9.92 -7.94
N ALA A 21 10.73 11.04 -8.13
CA ALA A 21 10.80 12.19 -7.22
C ALA A 21 10.37 11.82 -5.78
N LEU A 22 9.31 11.01 -5.62
CA LEU A 22 8.91 10.52 -4.29
C LEU A 22 10.03 9.74 -3.60
N PHE A 23 10.75 8.89 -4.32
CA PHE A 23 11.89 8.17 -3.75
C PHE A 23 13.06 9.09 -3.39
N GLU A 24 13.30 10.13 -4.18
CA GLU A 24 14.34 11.13 -3.92
C GLU A 24 14.00 11.99 -2.68
N GLU A 25 12.72 12.27 -2.47
CA GLU A 25 12.20 12.98 -1.30
C GLU A 25 12.04 12.09 -0.06
N GLY A 26 12.43 10.81 -0.12
CA GLY A 26 12.51 9.95 1.07
C GLY A 26 11.36 8.95 1.25
N LEU A 27 10.56 8.67 0.20
CA LEU A 27 9.60 7.58 0.24
C LEU A 27 10.31 6.27 0.63
N ASP A 28 9.83 5.57 1.65
CA ASP A 28 10.43 4.30 2.09
C ASP A 28 10.11 3.14 1.16
N ILE A 29 8.83 2.94 0.84
CA ILE A 29 8.34 1.79 0.07
C ILE A 29 7.25 2.24 -0.91
N LEU A 30 7.31 1.74 -2.14
CA LEU A 30 6.25 1.86 -3.13
C LEU A 30 5.51 0.51 -3.26
N HIS A 31 4.19 0.52 -3.19
CA HIS A 31 3.35 -0.60 -3.58
C HIS A 31 2.84 -0.40 -5.00
N LEU A 32 3.37 -1.18 -5.93
CA LEU A 32 2.93 -1.21 -7.32
C LEU A 32 1.63 -2.02 -7.41
N ARG A 33 0.51 -1.30 -7.56
CA ARG A 33 -0.82 -1.86 -7.64
C ARG A 33 -1.54 -1.35 -8.88
N LYS A 34 -1.70 -2.23 -9.88
CA LYS A 34 -2.30 -1.95 -11.20
C LYS A 34 -3.31 -3.05 -11.54
N PRO A 35 -4.46 -3.09 -10.83
CA PRO A 35 -5.45 -4.14 -11.01
C PRO A 35 -5.99 -4.17 -12.44
N GLU A 36 -6.21 -5.38 -12.96
CA GLU A 36 -6.82 -5.61 -14.27
C GLU A 36 -6.03 -5.04 -15.46
N THR A 37 -4.76 -4.72 -15.25
CA THR A 37 -3.88 -4.17 -16.28
C THR A 37 -2.90 -5.22 -16.78
N PRO A 38 -2.63 -5.31 -18.09
CA PRO A 38 -1.62 -6.21 -18.64
C PRO A 38 -0.23 -5.96 -18.03
N ALA A 39 0.51 -7.03 -17.77
CA ALA A 39 1.81 -7.01 -17.12
C ALA A 39 2.82 -6.10 -17.79
N MET A 40 2.80 -6.03 -19.14
CA MET A 40 3.73 -5.21 -19.94
C MET A 40 3.79 -3.74 -19.53
N TYR A 41 2.71 -3.18 -18.99
CA TYR A 41 2.71 -1.80 -18.51
C TYR A 41 3.47 -1.65 -17.20
N SER A 42 3.33 -2.63 -16.28
CA SER A 42 4.11 -2.67 -15.04
C SER A 42 5.59 -2.92 -15.34
N GLU A 43 5.92 -3.83 -16.25
CA GLU A 43 7.29 -4.07 -16.74
C GLU A 43 7.91 -2.79 -17.30
N ARG A 44 7.18 -2.08 -18.15
CA ARG A 44 7.64 -0.80 -18.70
C ARG A 44 7.88 0.24 -17.61
N LEU A 45 6.96 0.38 -16.66
CA LEU A 45 7.12 1.32 -15.55
C LEU A 45 8.39 0.98 -14.74
N LEU A 46 8.61 -0.30 -14.40
CA LEU A 46 9.79 -0.76 -13.67
C LEU A 46 11.07 -0.53 -14.46
N THR A 47 11.09 -0.79 -15.76
CA THR A 47 12.24 -0.53 -16.64
C THR A 47 12.64 0.96 -16.65
N LEU A 48 11.68 1.87 -16.50
CA LEU A 48 11.94 3.30 -16.41
C LEU A 48 12.44 3.75 -15.03
N LYS A 49 12.44 2.87 -14.03
CA LYS A 49 12.91 3.20 -12.67
C LYS A 49 14.41 2.88 -12.53
N PRO A 50 15.18 3.74 -11.85
CA PRO A 50 16.52 3.38 -11.43
C PRO A 50 16.52 2.11 -10.58
N GLU A 51 17.39 1.15 -10.90
CA GLU A 51 17.49 -0.16 -10.20
C GLU A 51 17.66 -0.02 -8.68
N LYS A 52 18.34 1.05 -8.23
CA LYS A 52 18.51 1.34 -6.79
C LYS A 52 17.19 1.43 -6.01
N TYR A 53 16.05 1.63 -6.68
CA TYR A 53 14.73 1.71 -6.05
C TYR A 53 13.96 0.39 -6.11
N HIS A 54 14.35 -0.58 -6.93
CA HIS A 54 13.62 -1.83 -7.12
C HIS A 54 13.41 -2.58 -5.80
N ARG A 55 14.44 -2.65 -4.94
CA ARG A 55 14.34 -3.27 -3.61
C ARG A 55 13.51 -2.48 -2.59
N ARG A 56 12.86 -1.43 -3.03
CA ARG A 56 11.89 -0.64 -2.26
C ARG A 56 10.49 -0.69 -2.88
N ILE A 57 10.27 -1.59 -3.85
CA ILE A 57 8.99 -1.77 -4.55
C ILE A 57 8.42 -3.15 -4.19
N VAL A 58 7.13 -3.16 -3.85
CA VAL A 58 6.33 -4.37 -3.57
C VAL A 58 5.23 -4.45 -4.62
N THR A 59 5.07 -5.60 -5.30
CA THR A 59 4.03 -5.76 -6.32
C THR A 59 2.79 -6.45 -5.78
N HIS A 60 1.59 -6.00 -6.23
CA HIS A 60 0.29 -6.57 -5.86
C HIS A 60 -0.25 -7.56 -6.90
N GLU A 61 0.19 -7.44 -8.13
CA GLU A 61 -0.16 -8.26 -9.29
C GLU A 61 1.12 -8.75 -9.97
N HIS A 62 1.01 -9.75 -10.83
CA HIS A 62 2.14 -10.23 -11.63
C HIS A 62 3.38 -10.56 -10.78
N PHE A 63 3.24 -11.43 -9.80
CA PHE A 63 4.25 -11.71 -8.77
C PHE A 63 5.63 -12.12 -9.31
N TYR A 64 5.71 -12.65 -10.54
CA TYR A 64 6.97 -12.95 -11.22
C TYR A 64 7.88 -11.71 -11.39
N LEU A 65 7.30 -10.50 -11.42
CA LEU A 65 8.05 -9.24 -11.51
C LEU A 65 9.03 -9.06 -10.35
N LYS A 66 8.73 -9.68 -9.19
CA LYS A 66 9.62 -9.64 -8.04
C LYS A 66 10.99 -10.24 -8.37
N GLU A 67 11.03 -11.37 -9.05
CA GLU A 67 12.29 -12.01 -9.44
C GLU A 67 12.93 -11.31 -10.65
N GLU A 68 12.14 -10.94 -11.64
CA GLU A 68 12.62 -10.34 -12.88
C GLU A 68 13.29 -8.98 -12.64
N PHE A 69 12.76 -8.17 -11.73
CA PHE A 69 13.26 -6.83 -11.42
C PHE A 69 13.93 -6.71 -10.05
N ASP A 70 14.21 -7.80 -9.34
CA ASP A 70 14.78 -7.81 -7.98
C ASP A 70 14.01 -6.87 -7.03
N LEU A 71 12.66 -6.97 -7.05
CA LEU A 71 11.80 -6.15 -6.20
C LEU A 71 11.92 -6.59 -4.73
N MET A 72 11.45 -5.74 -3.80
CA MET A 72 11.40 -6.05 -2.37
C MET A 72 10.58 -7.30 -2.09
N GLY A 73 9.40 -7.43 -2.70
CA GLY A 73 8.51 -8.56 -2.42
C GLY A 73 7.15 -8.43 -3.07
N ILE A 74 6.19 -9.18 -2.50
CA ILE A 74 4.81 -9.27 -2.96
C ILE A 74 3.83 -8.83 -1.88
N HIS A 75 2.63 -8.41 -2.31
CA HIS A 75 1.54 -8.05 -1.42
C HIS A 75 0.30 -8.90 -1.71
N LEU A 76 -0.13 -9.67 -0.73
CA LEU A 76 -1.32 -10.50 -0.81
C LEU A 76 -2.57 -9.72 -0.40
N ASN A 77 -3.66 -10.00 -1.08
CA ASN A 77 -4.96 -9.38 -0.83
C ASN A 77 -6.09 -10.34 -1.26
N THR A 78 -7.34 -9.93 -1.16
CA THR A 78 -8.50 -10.77 -1.51
C THR A 78 -8.52 -11.23 -2.97
N ARG A 79 -7.87 -10.53 -3.90
CA ARG A 79 -7.77 -10.93 -5.31
C ARG A 79 -6.63 -11.90 -5.57
N ASN A 80 -5.53 -11.71 -4.87
CA ASN A 80 -4.32 -12.52 -4.96
C ASN A 80 -3.97 -13.01 -3.54
N PRO A 81 -4.72 -14.03 -3.03
CA PRO A 81 -4.61 -14.43 -1.62
C PRO A 81 -3.46 -15.41 -1.34
N HIS A 82 -2.82 -15.93 -2.36
CA HIS A 82 -1.81 -17.00 -2.23
C HIS A 82 -0.47 -16.58 -2.82
N GLU A 83 0.58 -16.99 -2.12
CA GLU A 83 1.94 -16.89 -2.63
C GLU A 83 2.15 -17.82 -3.83
N PRO A 84 3.04 -17.47 -4.77
CA PRO A 84 3.49 -18.42 -5.79
C PRO A 84 4.12 -19.66 -5.14
N HIS A 85 4.05 -20.79 -5.86
CA HIS A 85 4.71 -22.03 -5.40
C HIS A 85 6.21 -21.79 -5.21
N ASP A 86 6.77 -22.31 -4.12
CA ASP A 86 8.18 -22.17 -3.73
C ASP A 86 8.66 -20.71 -3.56
N TYR A 87 7.73 -19.76 -3.33
CA TYR A 87 8.11 -18.38 -3.08
C TYR A 87 8.89 -18.28 -1.75
N SER A 88 10.00 -17.57 -1.80
CA SER A 88 10.76 -17.17 -0.62
C SER A 88 11.12 -15.69 -0.74
N GLY A 89 10.70 -14.88 0.19
CA GLY A 89 10.97 -13.45 0.15
C GLY A 89 9.99 -12.67 1.01
N HIS A 90 10.04 -11.36 0.87
CA HIS A 90 9.18 -10.47 1.63
C HIS A 90 7.71 -10.60 1.18
N VAL A 91 6.83 -10.83 2.14
CA VAL A 91 5.38 -10.91 1.93
C VAL A 91 4.66 -9.96 2.88
N SER A 92 3.79 -9.15 2.32
CA SER A 92 2.86 -8.31 3.08
C SER A 92 1.41 -8.66 2.74
N TYR A 93 0.48 -8.28 3.62
CA TYR A 93 -0.95 -8.63 3.50
C TYR A 93 -1.85 -7.46 3.90
N THR A 94 -3.07 -7.37 3.34
CA THR A 94 -4.08 -6.41 3.80
C THR A 94 -5.07 -7.07 4.73
N CYS A 95 -5.18 -6.55 5.95
CA CYS A 95 -6.21 -6.88 6.95
C CYS A 95 -7.31 -5.82 6.96
N HIS A 96 -8.54 -6.25 7.21
CA HIS A 96 -9.72 -5.38 7.22
C HIS A 96 -10.35 -5.21 8.61
N SER A 97 -9.78 -5.83 9.64
CA SER A 97 -10.19 -5.64 11.03
C SER A 97 -9.03 -5.82 12.01
N VAL A 98 -9.21 -5.35 13.25
CA VAL A 98 -8.27 -5.55 14.35
C VAL A 98 -8.10 -7.03 14.66
N GLU A 99 -9.18 -7.83 14.59
CA GLU A 99 -9.17 -9.27 14.78
C GLU A 99 -8.34 -9.96 13.70
N GLU A 100 -8.47 -9.52 12.45
CA GLU A 100 -7.68 -10.04 11.35
C GLU A 100 -6.20 -9.69 11.51
N VAL A 101 -5.86 -8.48 11.93
CA VAL A 101 -4.49 -8.08 12.28
C VAL A 101 -3.94 -8.99 13.37
N LYS A 102 -4.69 -9.19 14.46
CA LYS A 102 -4.30 -10.03 15.58
C LYS A 102 -3.99 -11.47 15.16
N SER A 103 -4.79 -12.03 14.26
CA SER A 103 -4.64 -13.42 13.81
C SER A 103 -3.56 -13.60 12.73
N LYS A 104 -3.35 -12.62 11.87
CA LYS A 104 -2.55 -12.78 10.63
C LYS A 104 -1.17 -12.14 10.64
N LYS A 105 -0.96 -11.03 11.37
CA LYS A 105 0.31 -10.25 11.27
C LYS A 105 1.58 -11.06 11.53
N HIS A 106 1.48 -12.18 12.22
CA HIS A 106 2.63 -13.02 12.56
C HIS A 106 3.19 -13.81 11.36
N PHE A 107 2.36 -14.01 10.33
CA PHE A 107 2.72 -14.76 9.14
C PHE A 107 3.39 -13.91 8.05
N TYR A 108 3.37 -12.57 8.22
CA TYR A 108 3.84 -11.62 7.22
C TYR A 108 4.93 -10.71 7.76
N ASP A 109 5.72 -10.11 6.88
CA ASP A 109 6.73 -9.12 7.26
C ASP A 109 6.08 -7.86 7.81
N TYR A 110 4.99 -7.43 7.19
CA TYR A 110 4.04 -6.46 7.73
C TYR A 110 2.64 -6.64 7.13
N VAL A 111 1.66 -6.03 7.77
CA VAL A 111 0.29 -5.99 7.27
C VAL A 111 -0.21 -4.56 7.14
N PHE A 112 -1.08 -4.32 6.16
CA PHE A 112 -1.91 -3.13 6.14
C PHE A 112 -3.16 -3.37 6.99
N MET A 113 -3.59 -2.38 7.74
CA MET A 113 -4.90 -2.31 8.36
C MET A 113 -5.71 -1.25 7.64
N SER A 114 -6.85 -1.62 7.05
CA SER A 114 -7.64 -0.73 6.19
C SER A 114 -9.15 -1.01 6.30
N PRO A 115 -9.99 0.03 6.41
CA PRO A 115 -9.61 1.44 6.52
C PRO A 115 -9.39 1.88 7.98
N VAL A 116 -8.40 2.74 8.23
CA VAL A 116 -8.17 3.33 9.56
C VAL A 116 -9.01 4.59 9.76
N TYR A 117 -9.13 5.42 8.73
CA TYR A 117 -10.07 6.56 8.65
C TYR A 117 -10.97 6.39 7.43
N ASP A 118 -11.99 7.23 7.32
CA ASP A 118 -12.88 7.25 6.17
C ASP A 118 -12.10 7.41 4.87
N CYS A 119 -12.41 6.59 3.88
CA CYS A 119 -11.64 6.56 2.65
C CYS A 119 -11.84 7.84 1.82
N ILE A 120 -10.72 8.47 1.42
CA ILE A 120 -10.71 9.65 0.52
C ILE A 120 -10.94 9.21 -0.93
N SER A 121 -10.45 8.04 -1.31
CA SER A 121 -10.48 7.53 -2.69
C SER A 121 -11.72 6.73 -3.06
N LYS A 122 -12.61 6.49 -2.10
CA LYS A 122 -13.86 5.73 -2.32
C LYS A 122 -14.95 6.29 -1.42
N GLU A 123 -16.01 6.79 -2.01
CA GLU A 123 -17.21 7.18 -1.27
C GLU A 123 -17.86 5.96 -0.58
N GLY A 124 -18.36 6.18 0.64
CA GLY A 124 -19.13 5.18 1.40
C GLY A 124 -18.31 4.11 2.12
N ILE A 125 -16.96 4.11 2.02
CA ILE A 125 -16.12 3.28 2.88
C ILE A 125 -15.73 4.07 4.11
N LEU A 126 -16.45 3.81 5.19
CA LEU A 126 -16.23 4.46 6.48
C LEU A 126 -15.27 3.63 7.34
N SER A 127 -14.48 4.31 8.16
CA SER A 127 -13.76 3.68 9.26
C SER A 127 -14.79 3.17 10.28
N GLY A 128 -14.60 1.95 10.74
CA GLY A 128 -15.39 1.43 11.86
C GLY A 128 -14.72 1.69 13.23
N TYR A 129 -13.64 2.49 13.31
CA TYR A 129 -12.83 2.63 14.51
C TYR A 129 -12.84 4.04 15.06
N THR A 130 -12.98 4.13 16.39
CA THR A 130 -12.72 5.36 17.14
C THR A 130 -11.24 5.48 17.50
N PRO A 131 -10.75 6.69 17.75
CA PRO A 131 -9.36 6.89 18.24
C PRO A 131 -9.06 6.12 19.53
N GLU A 132 -10.06 5.93 20.40
CA GLU A 132 -9.95 5.18 21.65
C GLU A 132 -9.71 3.69 21.39
N GLU A 133 -10.42 3.10 20.44
CA GLU A 133 -10.23 1.69 20.03
C GLU A 133 -8.86 1.47 19.41
N LEU A 134 -8.39 2.37 18.55
CA LEU A 134 -7.05 2.29 17.96
C LEU A 134 -5.95 2.40 19.03
N ARG A 135 -6.11 3.33 20.00
CA ARG A 135 -5.18 3.45 21.14
C ARG A 135 -5.18 2.19 22.01
N ALA A 136 -6.33 1.60 22.23
CA ALA A 136 -6.43 0.35 23.00
C ALA A 136 -5.71 -0.80 22.26
N ALA A 137 -5.95 -0.96 20.97
CA ALA A 137 -5.27 -1.96 20.14
C ALA A 137 -3.74 -1.77 20.12
N GLY A 138 -3.26 -0.51 20.15
CA GLY A 138 -1.84 -0.19 20.28
C GLY A 138 -1.27 -0.60 21.66
N LYS A 139 -1.98 -0.30 22.75
CA LYS A 139 -1.57 -0.70 24.10
C LYS A 139 -1.52 -2.23 24.26
N GLU A 140 -2.43 -2.94 23.62
CA GLU A 140 -2.47 -4.42 23.57
C GLU A 140 -1.44 -5.00 22.59
N ARG A 141 -0.66 -4.18 21.90
CA ARG A 141 0.31 -4.57 20.87
C ARG A 141 -0.32 -5.37 19.72
N ILE A 142 -1.60 -5.20 19.47
CA ILE A 142 -2.24 -5.66 18.23
C ILE A 142 -1.75 -4.76 17.09
N ILE A 143 -1.82 -3.45 17.28
CA ILE A 143 -1.14 -2.47 16.42
C ILE A 143 0.29 -2.29 16.95
N ASP A 144 1.28 -2.49 16.09
CA ASP A 144 2.70 -2.35 16.40
C ASP A 144 3.50 -1.97 15.13
N THR A 145 4.82 -2.08 15.22
CA THR A 145 5.73 -1.72 14.11
C THR A 145 5.54 -2.56 12.83
N LYS A 146 4.80 -3.66 12.87
CA LYS A 146 4.45 -4.50 11.71
C LYS A 146 3.09 -4.14 11.10
N VAL A 147 2.36 -3.18 11.66
CA VAL A 147 1.04 -2.77 11.17
C VAL A 147 1.11 -1.39 10.54
N MET A 148 0.75 -1.28 9.27
CA MET A 148 0.75 -0.04 8.51
C MET A 148 -0.68 0.46 8.34
N ALA A 149 -0.92 1.73 8.65
CA ALA A 149 -2.23 2.36 8.56
C ALA A 149 -2.55 2.73 7.10
N LEU A 150 -3.66 2.23 6.57
CA LEU A 150 -4.18 2.56 5.24
C LEU A 150 -5.65 2.99 5.35
N GLY A 151 -6.04 3.95 4.53
CA GLY A 151 -7.39 4.52 4.46
C GLY A 151 -7.49 5.86 5.16
N GLY A 152 -7.83 6.90 4.41
CA GLY A 152 -8.01 8.27 4.90
C GLY A 152 -6.75 8.94 5.45
N ILE A 153 -5.56 8.45 5.13
CA ILE A 153 -4.30 9.00 5.62
C ILE A 153 -3.94 10.27 4.87
N THR A 154 -3.69 11.33 5.64
CA THR A 154 -3.32 12.67 5.16
C THR A 154 -2.17 13.24 6.02
N PRO A 155 -1.51 14.33 5.59
CA PRO A 155 -0.51 15.01 6.43
C PRO A 155 -1.06 15.46 7.79
N ASP A 156 -2.36 15.75 7.88
CA ASP A 156 -2.97 16.28 9.11
C ASP A 156 -3.16 15.21 10.20
N ASN A 157 -3.31 13.92 9.81
CA ASN A 157 -3.54 12.83 10.75
C ASN A 157 -2.34 11.88 10.94
N ILE A 158 -1.24 12.08 10.21
CA ILE A 158 -0.07 11.19 10.25
C ILE A 158 0.60 11.11 11.64
N LEU A 159 0.54 12.19 12.43
CA LEU A 159 1.09 12.19 13.78
C LEU A 159 0.25 11.33 14.72
N GLU A 160 -1.07 11.36 14.57
CA GLU A 160 -2.00 10.52 15.34
C GLU A 160 -1.77 9.03 15.06
N ILE A 161 -1.52 8.66 13.81
CA ILE A 161 -1.13 7.29 13.40
C ILE A 161 0.09 6.80 14.18
N LYS A 162 1.09 7.66 14.35
CA LYS A 162 2.27 7.34 15.15
C LYS A 162 1.93 7.12 16.63
N ASP A 163 1.04 7.94 17.18
CA ASP A 163 0.62 7.85 18.60
C ASP A 163 -0.21 6.59 18.88
N PHE A 164 -0.92 6.05 17.87
CA PHE A 164 -1.60 4.76 17.99
C PHE A 164 -0.64 3.56 17.95
N GLY A 165 0.63 3.76 17.58
CA GLY A 165 1.66 2.72 17.56
C GLY A 165 1.87 2.04 16.21
N PHE A 166 1.26 2.55 15.12
CA PHE A 166 1.50 2.02 13.78
C PHE A 166 2.96 2.15 13.34
N GLY A 167 3.45 1.15 12.62
CA GLY A 167 4.80 1.11 12.06
C GLY A 167 4.99 1.98 10.84
N GLY A 168 3.90 2.34 10.16
CA GLY A 168 3.91 3.17 8.96
C GLY A 168 2.56 3.72 8.57
N ALA A 169 2.61 4.71 7.69
CA ALA A 169 1.46 5.34 7.04
C ALA A 169 1.47 5.01 5.55
N VAL A 170 0.32 4.61 5.02
CA VAL A 170 0.15 4.24 3.60
C VAL A 170 -0.77 5.26 2.94
N VAL A 171 -0.23 5.97 1.97
CA VAL A 171 -0.93 7.05 1.25
C VAL A 171 -1.34 6.59 -0.14
N LEU A 172 -2.57 6.91 -0.54
CA LEU A 172 -3.12 6.65 -1.86
C LEU A 172 -3.91 7.87 -2.34
N GLY A 173 -5.16 8.04 -1.88
CA GLY A 173 -6.10 9.05 -2.40
C GLY A 173 -5.61 10.48 -2.21
N ASP A 174 -5.12 10.84 -1.03
CA ASP A 174 -4.63 12.21 -0.76
C ASP A 174 -3.49 12.63 -1.71
N LEU A 175 -2.58 11.70 -2.03
CA LEU A 175 -1.47 11.99 -2.94
C LEU A 175 -1.97 12.17 -4.38
N TRP A 176 -2.65 11.15 -4.92
CA TRP A 176 -2.97 11.12 -6.35
C TRP A 176 -4.05 12.13 -6.75
N ASN A 177 -4.96 12.47 -5.84
CA ASN A 177 -5.94 13.55 -6.06
C ASN A 177 -5.26 14.91 -6.31
N LYS A 178 -4.09 15.17 -5.70
CA LYS A 178 -3.31 16.39 -5.95
C LYS A 178 -2.74 16.48 -7.37
N PHE A 179 -2.60 15.35 -8.04
CA PHE A 179 -2.18 15.29 -9.45
C PHE A 179 -3.37 15.15 -10.41
N ASN A 180 -4.62 15.29 -9.93
CA ASN A 180 -5.85 15.05 -10.71
C ASN A 180 -5.91 13.64 -11.32
N VAL A 181 -5.28 12.65 -10.67
CA VAL A 181 -5.33 11.26 -11.07
C VAL A 181 -6.50 10.58 -10.35
N CYS A 182 -7.44 10.05 -11.12
CA CYS A 182 -8.57 9.32 -10.55
C CYS A 182 -8.07 8.03 -9.87
N THR A 183 -8.43 7.86 -8.60
CA THR A 183 -8.10 6.67 -7.81
C THR A 183 -9.31 5.76 -7.61
N ASP A 184 -10.49 6.16 -8.10
CA ASP A 184 -11.71 5.37 -8.04
C ASP A 184 -11.79 4.37 -9.20
N ARG A 185 -12.19 3.13 -8.88
CA ARG A 185 -12.30 2.03 -9.86
C ARG A 185 -13.47 2.17 -10.82
N ASP A 186 -14.51 2.86 -10.41
CA ASP A 186 -15.76 2.91 -11.18
C ASP A 186 -15.66 3.81 -12.42
N TYR A 187 -14.56 4.54 -12.58
CA TYR A 187 -14.31 5.37 -13.75
C TYR A 187 -13.73 4.62 -14.97
N LEU A 188 -13.40 3.35 -14.85
CA LEU A 188 -12.91 2.53 -15.98
C LEU A 188 -14.01 2.10 -16.97
N GLY A 189 -15.23 2.59 -16.80
CA GLY A 189 -16.39 2.28 -17.67
C GLY A 189 -16.60 3.21 -18.84
N VAL A 190 -15.72 4.19 -19.10
CA VAL A 190 -15.88 5.15 -20.21
C VAL A 190 -14.54 5.42 -20.90
N ILE A 191 -14.12 4.49 -21.72
CA ILE A 191 -13.39 4.74 -22.98
C ILE A 191 -13.88 3.74 -24.02
#